data_0331bb3f81944c61ec8bce856296bec2
#
_entry.id   0331bb3f81944c61ec8bce856296bec2
#
_cell.length_a   1.000
_cell.length_b   1.000
_cell.length_c   1.000
_cell.angle_alpha   90.00
_cell.angle_beta   90.00
_cell.angle_gamma   90.00
#
_symmetry.space_group_name_H-M   'P 1'
#
loop_
_entity.id
_entity.type
_entity.pdbx_description
1 polymer ?
#
loop_
_entity_poly.entity_id
_entity_poly.type
_entity_poly.pdbx_seq_one_letter_code
_entity_poly.pdbx_strand_id
1 'polypeptide(L)'
;MKQNQKIRPIILCGGSGSRLFDFKKNNTPKQFIDFGKWTLLGKTLNRIKSTIYDTPIISTNKKYLKQIKQHLSKYKIRNYKIVLEPMKKNTAPAILSSALIKDIPNNQAIIFFTADHLIEKMSVFNKAINKNKLKLTDQNIFIFGIKPTSPSSEYGYFLTKKIKGNINKVKKFIEKPKESRAKKLIKQKGYWNSGMFYLR
;
A
#
# COMPACT_ATOMS: atom_id res chain seq x y z
N MET A 1 13.01 21.20 -7.39
CA MET A 1 11.82 20.61 -6.72
C MET A 1 11.66 21.26 -5.37
N LYS A 2 10.48 21.84 -5.05
CA LYS A 2 10.22 22.40 -3.73
C LYS A 2 10.22 21.27 -2.69
N GLN A 3 11.14 21.30 -1.74
CA GLN A 3 11.29 20.33 -0.64
C GLN A 3 10.01 20.09 0.17
N ASN A 4 9.05 21.02 0.14
CA ASN A 4 7.84 21.06 0.97
C ASN A 4 6.57 20.45 0.33
N GLN A 5 6.62 19.89 -0.87
CA GLN A 5 5.43 19.30 -1.46
C GLN A 5 5.03 18.03 -0.71
N LYS A 6 3.78 17.96 -0.20
CA LYS A 6 3.23 16.81 0.49
C LYS A 6 3.07 15.61 -0.46
N ILE A 7 3.12 14.40 0.09
CA ILE A 7 2.95 13.15 -0.63
C ILE A 7 1.46 12.84 -0.72
N ARG A 8 0.94 12.51 -1.90
CA ARG A 8 -0.46 12.10 -2.09
C ARG A 8 -0.64 10.63 -1.67
N PRO A 9 -1.35 10.33 -0.58
CA PRO A 9 -1.64 8.96 -0.23
C PRO A 9 -2.86 8.47 -0.98
N ILE A 10 -2.77 7.30 -1.59
CA ILE A 10 -3.88 6.59 -2.21
C ILE A 10 -4.06 5.27 -1.48
N ILE A 11 -5.26 5.01 -0.96
CA ILE A 11 -5.58 3.78 -0.21
C ILE A 11 -6.40 2.87 -1.11
N LEU A 12 -5.87 1.68 -1.40
CA LEU A 12 -6.52 0.67 -2.21
C LEU A 12 -7.44 -0.19 -1.33
N CYS A 13 -8.75 0.01 -1.45
CA CYS A 13 -9.80 -0.63 -0.66
C CYS A 13 -10.75 -1.52 -1.48
N GLY A 14 -10.43 -1.83 -2.73
CA GLY A 14 -11.29 -2.62 -3.64
C GLY A 14 -11.26 -4.14 -3.40
N GLY A 15 -10.30 -4.66 -2.63
CA GLY A 15 -10.08 -6.09 -2.40
C GLY A 15 -11.13 -6.75 -1.52
N SER A 16 -11.52 -7.99 -1.86
CA SER A 16 -12.45 -8.82 -1.05
C SER A 16 -11.79 -9.53 0.13
N GLY A 17 -10.46 -9.54 0.20
CA GLY A 17 -9.72 -10.06 1.35
C GLY A 17 -9.85 -11.58 1.60
N SER A 18 -9.94 -12.41 0.57
CA SER A 18 -10.22 -13.86 0.67
C SER A 18 -9.18 -14.71 1.41
N ARG A 19 -8.07 -14.14 1.85
CA ARG A 19 -6.89 -14.88 2.37
C ARG A 19 -6.82 -15.06 3.89
N LEU A 20 -7.68 -14.41 4.68
CA LEU A 20 -7.80 -14.62 6.12
C LEU A 20 -8.94 -15.63 6.38
N PHE A 21 -8.58 -16.90 6.54
CA PHE A 21 -9.52 -18.03 6.54
C PHE A 21 -10.49 -18.04 7.73
N ASP A 22 -10.09 -17.60 8.93
CA ASP A 22 -10.84 -17.81 10.16
C ASP A 22 -11.92 -16.75 10.48
N PHE A 23 -11.92 -15.63 9.75
CA PHE A 23 -12.90 -14.56 9.97
C PHE A 23 -14.08 -14.59 8.98
N LYS A 24 -14.28 -15.71 8.28
CA LYS A 24 -15.33 -15.87 7.26
C LYS A 24 -16.77 -15.89 7.80
N LYS A 25 -16.99 -15.94 9.11
CA LYS A 25 -18.35 -16.05 9.67
C LYS A 25 -19.34 -15.00 9.17
N ASN A 26 -18.88 -13.82 8.69
CA ASN A 26 -19.76 -12.72 8.30
C ASN A 26 -19.48 -12.11 6.91
N ASN A 27 -18.77 -12.76 5.99
CA ASN A 27 -18.41 -12.19 4.67
C ASN A 27 -17.80 -10.77 4.71
N THR A 28 -17.28 -10.35 5.85
CA THR A 28 -16.70 -9.01 6.04
C THR A 28 -15.32 -8.96 5.41
N PRO A 29 -15.04 -8.01 4.48
CA PRO A 29 -13.71 -7.84 3.94
C PRO A 29 -12.70 -7.49 5.03
N LYS A 30 -11.45 -8.03 4.93
CA LYS A 30 -10.43 -7.93 5.99
C LYS A 30 -10.21 -6.50 6.50
N GLN A 31 -10.22 -5.51 5.62
CA GLN A 31 -9.97 -4.13 5.99
C GLN A 31 -11.00 -3.56 6.98
N PHE A 32 -12.20 -4.17 7.05
CA PHE A 32 -13.30 -3.76 7.93
C PHE A 32 -13.45 -4.65 9.16
N ILE A 33 -12.69 -5.74 9.28
CA ILE A 33 -12.74 -6.60 10.46
C ILE A 33 -12.42 -5.76 11.70
N ASP A 34 -13.30 -5.83 12.69
CA ASP A 34 -13.15 -5.14 13.96
C ASP A 34 -12.32 -6.00 14.93
N PHE A 35 -11.23 -5.44 15.41
CA PHE A 35 -10.37 -6.02 16.44
C PHE A 35 -10.67 -5.38 17.82
N GLY A 36 -11.93 -5.03 18.08
CA GLY A 36 -12.40 -4.40 19.29
C GLY A 36 -12.23 -2.88 19.31
N LYS A 37 -11.04 -2.36 19.20
CA LYS A 37 -10.76 -0.92 19.24
C LYS A 37 -10.37 -0.33 17.89
N TRP A 38 -10.09 -1.16 16.89
CA TRP A 38 -9.57 -0.71 15.61
C TRP A 38 -9.85 -1.70 14.48
N THR A 39 -9.76 -1.21 13.25
CA THR A 39 -9.78 -2.00 12.02
C THR A 39 -8.47 -1.79 11.25
N LEU A 40 -8.13 -2.69 10.32
CA LEU A 40 -6.94 -2.51 9.48
C LEU A 40 -7.02 -1.22 8.66
N LEU A 41 -8.19 -0.93 8.08
CA LEU A 41 -8.43 0.35 7.42
C LEU A 41 -8.24 1.52 8.39
N GLY A 42 -8.75 1.42 9.61
CA GLY A 42 -8.59 2.45 10.63
C GLY A 42 -7.13 2.74 10.96
N LYS A 43 -6.28 1.72 11.08
CA LYS A 43 -4.83 1.88 11.24
C LYS A 43 -4.20 2.59 10.04
N THR A 44 -4.65 2.27 8.82
CA THR A 44 -4.19 2.94 7.60
C THR A 44 -4.64 4.41 7.56
N LEU A 45 -5.89 4.71 7.93
CA LEU A 45 -6.40 6.08 8.03
C LEU A 45 -5.65 6.92 9.08
N ASN A 46 -5.30 6.34 10.22
CA ASN A 46 -4.47 7.04 11.21
C ASN A 46 -3.06 7.32 10.69
N ARG A 47 -2.50 6.42 9.87
CA ARG A 47 -1.18 6.59 9.26
C ARG A 47 -1.09 7.85 8.41
N ILE A 48 -2.11 8.11 7.61
CA ILE A 48 -2.13 9.24 6.68
C ILE A 48 -2.43 10.60 7.34
N LYS A 49 -2.67 10.66 8.65
CA LYS A 49 -2.78 11.93 9.39
C LYS A 49 -1.46 12.64 9.60
N SER A 50 -0.33 12.00 9.33
CA SER A 50 0.99 12.65 9.40
C SER A 50 1.07 13.82 8.43
N THR A 51 1.73 14.88 8.85
CA THR A 51 1.87 16.15 8.10
C THR A 51 2.61 16.00 6.76
N ILE A 52 3.30 14.89 6.55
CA ILE A 52 3.98 14.59 5.27
C ILE A 52 2.99 14.25 4.16
N TYR A 53 1.75 13.88 4.50
CA TYR A 53 0.73 13.48 3.54
C TYR A 53 -0.22 14.64 3.21
N ASP A 54 -0.68 14.62 1.97
CA ASP A 54 -1.74 15.49 1.45
C ASP A 54 -3.11 14.82 1.58
N THR A 55 -4.17 15.46 1.08
CA THR A 55 -5.53 14.92 1.01
C THR A 55 -5.55 13.51 0.43
N PRO A 56 -6.06 12.49 1.15
CA PRO A 56 -6.06 11.12 0.68
C PRO A 56 -7.06 10.88 -0.44
N ILE A 57 -6.73 9.91 -1.29
CA ILE A 57 -7.63 9.33 -2.26
C ILE A 57 -7.92 7.89 -1.83
N ILE A 58 -9.20 7.51 -1.84
CA ILE A 58 -9.63 6.15 -1.49
C ILE A 58 -10.16 5.48 -2.76
N SER A 59 -9.43 4.49 -3.27
CA SER A 59 -9.90 3.66 -4.37
C SER A 59 -10.69 2.48 -3.82
N THR A 60 -11.95 2.35 -4.21
CA THR A 60 -12.84 1.33 -3.66
C THR A 60 -13.95 0.95 -4.64
N ASN A 61 -14.60 -0.19 -4.40
CA ASN A 61 -15.79 -0.58 -5.14
C ASN A 61 -17.06 0.07 -4.56
N LYS A 62 -18.07 0.34 -5.41
CA LYS A 62 -19.35 0.94 -5.02
C LYS A 62 -20.00 0.26 -3.82
N LYS A 63 -19.91 -1.08 -3.72
CA LYS A 63 -20.49 -1.87 -2.61
C LYS A 63 -19.90 -1.55 -1.23
N TYR A 64 -18.67 -1.02 -1.16
CA TYR A 64 -18.01 -0.68 0.11
C TYR A 64 -18.10 0.80 0.45
N LEU A 65 -18.72 1.63 -0.39
CA LEU A 65 -18.77 3.08 -0.23
C LEU A 65 -19.34 3.52 1.13
N LYS A 66 -20.43 2.89 1.57
CA LYS A 66 -21.05 3.20 2.87
C LYS A 66 -20.09 2.92 4.04
N GLN A 67 -19.45 1.75 4.06
CA GLN A 67 -18.50 1.35 5.09
C GLN A 67 -17.26 2.25 5.10
N ILE A 68 -16.74 2.62 3.91
CA ILE A 68 -15.61 3.55 3.78
C ILE A 68 -15.97 4.91 4.40
N LYS A 69 -17.12 5.50 4.04
CA LYS A 69 -17.57 6.79 4.59
C LYS A 69 -17.71 6.75 6.13
N GLN A 70 -18.25 5.65 6.68
CA GLN A 70 -18.33 5.46 8.13
C GLN A 70 -16.94 5.44 8.78
N HIS A 71 -15.96 4.75 8.19
CA HIS A 71 -14.58 4.74 8.69
C HIS A 71 -13.93 6.11 8.60
N LEU A 72 -14.08 6.81 7.49
CA LEU A 72 -13.54 8.16 7.31
C LEU A 72 -14.07 9.11 8.39
N SER A 73 -15.38 9.06 8.68
CA SER A 73 -16.02 9.82 9.75
C SER A 73 -15.49 9.41 11.13
N LYS A 74 -15.50 8.11 11.48
CA LYS A 74 -14.99 7.56 12.76
C LYS A 74 -13.56 8.00 13.04
N TYR A 75 -12.72 8.01 12.01
CA TYR A 75 -11.30 8.40 12.11
C TYR A 75 -11.04 9.90 11.84
N LYS A 76 -12.11 10.72 11.74
CA LYS A 76 -12.04 12.19 11.56
C LYS A 76 -11.21 12.61 10.33
N ILE A 77 -11.31 11.86 9.23
CA ILE A 77 -10.76 12.26 7.93
C ILE A 77 -11.83 13.08 7.22
N ARG A 78 -11.71 14.41 7.22
CA ARG A 78 -12.72 15.32 6.67
C ARG A 78 -12.51 15.58 5.18
N ASN A 79 -11.26 15.80 4.77
CA ASN A 79 -10.92 16.07 3.38
C ASN A 79 -10.39 14.80 2.72
N TYR A 80 -11.08 14.29 1.71
CA TYR A 80 -10.71 13.09 0.96
C TYR A 80 -11.37 13.09 -0.42
N LYS A 81 -10.84 12.27 -1.33
CA LYS A 81 -11.48 11.94 -2.60
C LYS A 81 -11.75 10.44 -2.66
N ILE A 82 -12.81 10.06 -3.37
CA ILE A 82 -13.15 8.64 -3.61
C ILE A 82 -13.11 8.37 -5.09
N VAL A 83 -12.40 7.32 -5.47
CA VAL A 83 -12.40 6.73 -6.81
C VAL A 83 -13.17 5.43 -6.74
N LEU A 84 -14.24 5.34 -7.52
CA LEU A 84 -15.04 4.13 -7.60
C LEU A 84 -14.52 3.25 -8.74
N GLU A 85 -14.04 2.07 -8.37
CA GLU A 85 -13.67 1.03 -9.33
C GLU A 85 -14.95 0.36 -9.87
N PRO A 86 -15.22 0.45 -11.18
CA PRO A 86 -16.44 -0.11 -11.76
C PRO A 86 -16.48 -1.64 -11.64
N MET A 87 -15.30 -2.28 -11.70
CA MET A 87 -15.15 -3.72 -11.54
C MET A 87 -13.81 -4.09 -10.90
N LYS A 88 -13.73 -5.28 -10.31
CA LYS A 88 -12.51 -5.80 -9.70
C LYS A 88 -11.55 -6.31 -10.78
N LYS A 89 -10.48 -5.56 -11.05
CA LYS A 89 -9.44 -5.91 -12.05
C LYS A 89 -8.01 -5.94 -11.48
N ASN A 90 -7.82 -6.42 -10.26
CA ASN A 90 -6.51 -6.47 -9.59
C ASN A 90 -5.90 -5.09 -9.29
N THR A 91 -4.62 -5.07 -8.91
CA THR A 91 -3.96 -3.87 -8.36
C THR A 91 -3.55 -2.86 -9.42
N ALA A 92 -3.05 -3.31 -10.58
CA ALA A 92 -2.49 -2.40 -11.58
C ALA A 92 -3.51 -1.40 -12.17
N PRO A 93 -4.73 -1.81 -12.58
CA PRO A 93 -5.77 -0.86 -13.02
C PRO A 93 -6.21 0.11 -11.91
N ALA A 94 -6.30 -0.34 -10.65
CA ALA A 94 -6.64 0.53 -9.53
C ALA A 94 -5.56 1.59 -9.28
N ILE A 95 -4.29 1.22 -9.41
CA ILE A 95 -3.15 2.16 -9.35
C ILE A 95 -3.26 3.17 -10.48
N LEU A 96 -3.40 2.70 -11.72
CA LEU A 96 -3.42 3.55 -12.90
C LEU A 96 -4.58 4.54 -12.87
N SER A 97 -5.82 4.07 -12.64
CA SER A 97 -7.01 4.94 -12.57
C SER A 97 -6.91 5.99 -11.46
N SER A 98 -6.28 5.63 -10.34
CA SER A 98 -6.10 6.56 -9.21
C SER A 98 -4.93 7.52 -9.41
N ALA A 99 -3.88 7.14 -10.14
CA ALA A 99 -2.73 7.99 -10.43
C ALA A 99 -3.05 9.06 -11.49
N LEU A 100 -3.98 8.77 -12.42
CA LEU A 100 -4.36 9.64 -13.53
C LEU A 100 -5.45 10.66 -13.17
N ILE A 101 -5.79 10.82 -11.90
CA ILE A 101 -6.76 11.83 -11.48
C ILE A 101 -6.18 13.23 -11.75
N LYS A 102 -6.92 14.06 -12.48
CA LYS A 102 -6.52 15.42 -12.87
C LYS A 102 -6.08 16.32 -11.70
N ASP A 103 -6.60 16.06 -10.52
CA ASP A 103 -6.28 16.84 -9.30
C ASP A 103 -4.92 16.51 -8.66
N ILE A 104 -4.19 15.55 -9.21
CA ILE A 104 -2.83 15.23 -8.76
C ILE A 104 -1.85 15.97 -9.66
N PRO A 105 -1.07 16.92 -9.15
CA PRO A 105 -0.03 17.59 -9.94
C PRO A 105 0.98 16.57 -10.50
N ASN A 106 1.38 16.73 -11.75
CA ASN A 106 2.30 15.81 -12.45
C ASN A 106 3.63 15.55 -11.72
N ASN A 107 4.06 16.50 -10.88
CA ASN A 107 5.30 16.39 -10.12
C ASN A 107 5.09 15.96 -8.65
N GLN A 108 3.85 15.65 -8.25
CA GLN A 108 3.56 15.22 -6.88
C GLN A 108 3.92 13.76 -6.69
N ALA A 109 4.66 13.46 -5.62
CA ALA A 109 4.92 12.09 -5.20
C ALA A 109 3.62 11.43 -4.69
N ILE A 110 3.36 10.21 -5.13
CA ILE A 110 2.17 9.42 -4.80
C ILE A 110 2.61 8.15 -4.07
N ILE A 111 1.96 7.83 -2.96
CA ILE A 111 2.15 6.55 -2.29
C ILE A 111 0.84 5.75 -2.25
N PHE A 112 0.90 4.51 -2.71
CA PHE A 112 -0.21 3.56 -2.66
C PHE A 112 -0.09 2.70 -1.41
N PHE A 113 -1.09 2.77 -0.56
CA PHE A 113 -1.24 1.91 0.61
C PHE A 113 -2.28 0.83 0.34
N THR A 114 -2.02 -0.38 0.82
CA THR A 114 -3.06 -1.39 0.99
C THR A 114 -3.86 -1.08 2.25
N ALA A 115 -5.18 -1.29 2.21
CA ALA A 115 -6.07 -0.99 3.33
C ALA A 115 -5.95 -1.98 4.50
N ASP A 116 -5.20 -3.07 4.33
CA ASP A 116 -5.17 -4.24 5.22
C ASP A 116 -3.80 -4.50 5.86
N HIS A 117 -2.87 -3.55 5.80
CA HIS A 117 -1.52 -3.69 6.39
C HIS A 117 -1.41 -3.01 7.74
N LEU A 118 -0.87 -3.74 8.71
CA LEU A 118 -0.39 -3.18 9.97
C LEU A 118 1.07 -2.77 9.83
N ILE A 119 1.39 -1.51 10.14
CA ILE A 119 2.75 -0.98 10.23
C ILE A 119 2.92 -0.42 11.63
N GLU A 120 3.75 -1.06 12.44
CA GLU A 120 3.91 -0.72 13.85
C GLU A 120 4.78 0.54 14.06
N LYS A 121 5.93 0.61 13.41
CA LYS A 121 6.90 1.71 13.59
C LYS A 121 6.66 2.85 12.60
N MET A 122 5.57 3.59 12.79
CA MET A 122 5.13 4.65 11.89
C MET A 122 6.15 5.78 11.67
N SER A 123 6.82 6.21 12.72
CA SER A 123 7.84 7.27 12.62
C SER A 123 9.01 6.85 11.73
N VAL A 124 9.47 5.60 11.86
CA VAL A 124 10.54 5.04 11.04
C VAL A 124 10.10 4.93 9.58
N PHE A 125 8.87 4.45 9.34
CA PHE A 125 8.31 4.33 8.01
C PHE A 125 8.17 5.70 7.31
N ASN A 126 7.56 6.68 7.97
CA ASN A 126 7.40 8.03 7.43
C ASN A 126 8.76 8.71 7.16
N LYS A 127 9.74 8.52 8.05
CA LYS A 127 11.11 9.02 7.88
C LYS A 127 11.78 8.43 6.65
N ALA A 128 11.62 7.10 6.43
CA ALA A 128 12.15 6.43 5.25
C ALA A 128 11.53 6.94 3.95
N ILE A 129 10.20 7.14 3.92
CA ILE A 129 9.49 7.69 2.76
C ILE A 129 9.98 9.10 2.46
N ASN A 130 9.96 9.98 3.45
CA ASN A 130 10.32 11.40 3.26
C ASN A 130 11.78 11.56 2.82
N LYS A 131 12.70 10.79 3.41
CA LYS A 131 14.13 10.78 3.03
C LYS A 131 14.35 10.40 1.57
N ASN A 132 13.52 9.51 1.01
CA ASN A 132 13.68 8.99 -0.33
C ASN A 132 12.82 9.70 -1.39
N LYS A 133 11.99 10.66 -0.99
CA LYS A 133 11.13 11.41 -1.89
C LYS A 133 11.88 12.08 -3.05
N LEU A 134 13.03 12.70 -2.77
CA LEU A 134 13.85 13.37 -3.79
C LEU A 134 14.53 12.41 -4.78
N LYS A 135 14.52 11.10 -4.51
CA LYS A 135 15.05 10.07 -5.41
C LYS A 135 13.99 9.51 -6.36
N LEU A 136 12.74 9.92 -6.20
CA LEU A 136 11.68 9.58 -7.16
C LEU A 136 11.85 10.41 -8.43
N THR A 137 11.78 9.70 -9.54
CA THR A 137 11.75 10.25 -10.90
C THR A 137 10.58 9.62 -11.66
N ASP A 138 10.24 10.16 -12.80
CA ASP A 138 9.26 9.60 -13.74
C ASP A 138 9.69 8.25 -14.35
N GLN A 139 10.96 7.87 -14.15
CA GLN A 139 11.51 6.61 -14.65
C GLN A 139 11.63 5.52 -13.58
N ASN A 140 11.21 5.77 -12.33
CA ASN A 140 11.34 4.77 -11.29
C ASN A 140 10.09 4.65 -10.42
N ILE A 141 9.87 3.44 -9.92
CA ILE A 141 8.83 3.11 -8.93
C ILE A 141 9.53 2.45 -7.76
N PHE A 142 9.27 2.93 -6.54
CA PHE A 142 9.76 2.27 -5.35
C PHE A 142 8.71 1.30 -4.84
N ILE A 143 9.15 0.11 -4.49
CA ILE A 143 8.37 -0.92 -3.81
C ILE A 143 8.95 -1.18 -2.42
N PHE A 144 8.12 -1.67 -1.51
CA PHE A 144 8.52 -1.94 -0.14
C PHE A 144 8.66 -3.44 0.09
N GLY A 145 9.86 -3.84 0.51
CA GLY A 145 10.17 -5.23 0.84
C GLY A 145 9.98 -5.51 2.31
N ILE A 146 9.35 -6.62 2.62
CA ILE A 146 9.21 -7.17 3.97
C ILE A 146 10.14 -8.36 4.07
N LYS A 147 10.93 -8.42 5.16
CA LYS A 147 11.79 -9.58 5.42
C LYS A 147 10.91 -10.81 5.70
N PRO A 148 11.02 -11.88 4.92
CA PRO A 148 10.21 -13.07 5.14
C PRO A 148 10.53 -13.74 6.49
N THR A 149 9.49 -14.18 7.18
CA THR A 149 9.58 -14.96 8.41
C THR A 149 9.38 -16.45 8.17
N SER A 150 8.75 -16.80 7.02
CA SER A 150 8.48 -18.19 6.60
C SER A 150 8.41 -18.29 5.08
N PRO A 151 8.56 -19.47 4.48
CA PRO A 151 8.30 -19.67 3.06
C PRO A 151 6.80 -19.73 2.80
N SER A 152 6.26 -18.68 2.14
CA SER A 152 4.84 -18.59 1.80
C SER A 152 4.64 -18.55 0.29
N SER A 153 3.67 -19.28 -0.20
CA SER A 153 3.21 -19.22 -1.59
C SER A 153 2.17 -18.12 -1.85
N GLU A 154 1.75 -17.40 -0.81
CA GLU A 154 0.71 -16.36 -0.89
C GLU A 154 1.24 -14.99 -1.31
N TYR A 155 2.56 -14.78 -1.24
CA TYR A 155 3.19 -13.49 -1.51
C TYR A 155 4.07 -13.52 -2.76
N GLY A 156 4.14 -12.39 -3.46
CA GLY A 156 5.19 -12.13 -4.42
C GLY A 156 6.53 -11.92 -3.71
N TYR A 157 7.61 -12.37 -4.31
CA TYR A 157 8.98 -12.20 -3.84
C TYR A 157 9.78 -11.37 -4.80
N PHE A 158 10.76 -10.63 -4.28
CA PHE A 158 11.76 -10.04 -5.14
C PHE A 158 13.17 -10.14 -4.56
N LEU A 159 14.14 -10.30 -5.47
CA LEU A 159 15.55 -10.24 -5.20
C LEU A 159 16.08 -8.86 -5.55
N THR A 160 17.06 -8.38 -4.78
CA THR A 160 17.64 -7.07 -5.01
C THR A 160 19.13 -7.15 -5.31
N LYS A 161 19.62 -6.14 -6.03
CA LYS A 161 21.04 -5.84 -6.16
C LYS A 161 21.31 -4.55 -5.40
N LYS A 162 22.31 -4.58 -4.51
CA LYS A 162 22.75 -3.40 -3.76
C LYS A 162 23.29 -2.36 -4.74
N ILE A 163 22.86 -1.12 -4.58
CA ILE A 163 23.41 0.05 -5.28
C ILE A 163 23.91 1.05 -4.23
N LYS A 164 24.55 2.13 -4.66
CA LYS A 164 25.03 3.18 -3.73
C LYS A 164 23.86 3.80 -2.97
N GLY A 165 23.99 3.85 -1.65
CA GLY A 165 22.98 4.44 -0.77
C GLY A 165 22.06 3.40 -0.11
N ASN A 166 20.85 3.82 0.28
CA ASN A 166 19.89 3.06 1.09
C ASN A 166 18.70 2.49 0.28
N ILE A 167 18.81 2.52 -1.05
CA ILE A 167 17.85 1.91 -1.98
C ILE A 167 18.56 0.80 -2.74
N ASN A 168 17.86 -0.30 -2.98
CA ASN A 168 18.35 -1.41 -3.79
C ASN A 168 17.58 -1.47 -5.10
N LYS A 169 18.25 -1.88 -6.18
CA LYS A 169 17.58 -2.15 -7.46
C LYS A 169 16.93 -3.54 -7.41
N VAL A 170 15.67 -3.66 -7.81
CA VAL A 170 15.01 -4.96 -8.00
C VAL A 170 15.69 -5.68 -9.17
N LYS A 171 16.19 -6.89 -8.92
CA LYS A 171 16.83 -7.74 -9.93
C LYS A 171 15.85 -8.73 -10.55
N LYS A 172 14.96 -9.27 -9.73
CA LYS A 172 14.00 -10.29 -10.15
C LYS A 172 12.75 -10.23 -9.29
N PHE A 173 11.60 -10.35 -9.90
CA PHE A 173 10.31 -10.49 -9.22
C PHE A 173 9.70 -11.86 -9.56
N ILE A 174 9.13 -12.53 -8.55
CA ILE A 174 8.51 -13.84 -8.67
C ILE A 174 7.17 -13.79 -7.93
N GLU A 175 6.07 -13.87 -8.67
CA GLU A 175 4.73 -13.88 -8.10
C GLU A 175 4.41 -15.28 -7.55
N LYS A 176 4.00 -15.34 -6.30
CA LYS A 176 3.47 -16.51 -5.59
C LYS A 176 4.17 -17.83 -5.94
N PRO A 177 5.46 -17.97 -5.62
CA PRO A 177 6.22 -19.16 -5.94
C PRO A 177 5.70 -20.36 -5.13
N LYS A 178 5.91 -21.58 -5.63
CA LYS A 178 5.74 -22.78 -4.81
C LYS A 178 6.65 -22.73 -3.60
N GLU A 179 6.27 -23.37 -2.48
CA GLU A 179 6.98 -23.30 -1.21
C GLU A 179 8.48 -23.66 -1.33
N SER A 180 8.80 -24.71 -2.09
CA SER A 180 10.19 -25.11 -2.34
C SER A 180 11.04 -23.98 -2.95
N ARG A 181 10.45 -23.22 -3.89
CA ARG A 181 11.08 -22.05 -4.50
C ARG A 181 11.15 -20.88 -3.52
N ALA A 182 10.11 -20.67 -2.70
CA ALA A 182 10.09 -19.64 -1.66
C ALA A 182 11.24 -19.85 -0.65
N LYS A 183 11.49 -21.10 -0.22
CA LYS A 183 12.65 -21.48 0.63
C LYS A 183 13.99 -21.04 0.00
N LYS A 184 14.15 -21.29 -1.31
CA LYS A 184 15.36 -20.85 -2.05
C LYS A 184 15.50 -19.34 -2.11
N LEU A 185 14.39 -18.62 -2.34
CA LEU A 185 14.39 -17.14 -2.40
C LEU A 185 14.74 -16.50 -1.06
N ILE A 186 14.28 -17.09 0.06
CA ILE A 186 14.66 -16.64 1.42
C ILE A 186 16.17 -16.82 1.65
N LYS A 187 16.74 -17.99 1.29
CA LYS A 187 18.18 -18.22 1.36
C LYS A 187 18.98 -17.19 0.55
N GLN A 188 18.43 -16.71 -0.57
CA GLN A 188 19.01 -15.64 -1.41
C GLN A 188 18.74 -14.22 -0.86
N LYS A 189 18.27 -14.08 0.39
CA LYS A 189 17.91 -12.80 1.02
C LYS A 189 16.83 -12.03 0.25
N GLY A 190 15.89 -12.75 -0.36
CA GLY A 190 14.71 -12.17 -1.01
C GLY A 190 13.74 -11.54 0.00
N TYR A 191 12.92 -10.62 -0.49
CA TYR A 191 11.89 -9.93 0.27
C TYR A 191 10.51 -10.30 -0.24
N TRP A 192 9.50 -10.33 0.64
CA TRP A 192 8.11 -10.29 0.23
C TRP A 192 7.76 -8.93 -0.35
N ASN A 193 6.95 -8.92 -1.39
CA ASN A 193 6.35 -7.69 -1.89
C ASN A 193 5.20 -7.26 -0.98
N SER A 194 5.29 -6.07 -0.40
CA SER A 194 4.21 -5.53 0.44
C SER A 194 2.97 -5.12 -0.36
N GLY A 195 3.03 -4.98 -1.67
CA GLY A 195 1.94 -4.41 -2.48
C GLY A 195 1.77 -2.90 -2.31
N MET A 196 2.69 -2.22 -1.62
CA MET A 196 2.76 -0.77 -1.57
C MET A 196 3.70 -0.25 -2.65
N PHE A 197 3.32 0.87 -3.28
CA PHE A 197 4.09 1.51 -4.35
C PHE A 197 4.29 2.99 -4.04
N TYR A 198 5.45 3.51 -4.41
CA TYR A 198 5.76 4.92 -4.23
C TYR A 198 6.40 5.44 -5.51
N LEU A 199 5.77 6.41 -6.15
CA LEU A 199 6.09 6.88 -7.49
C LEU A 199 5.76 8.37 -7.65
N ARG A 200 6.08 8.89 -8.82
CA ARG A 200 5.72 10.24 -9.23
C ARG A 200 5.14 10.20 -10.64
#